data_8535f15ffd0cf73407d482d0431441dc
#
_entry.id   8535f15ffd0cf73407d482d0431441dc
#
_cell.length_a   1.000
_cell.length_b   1.000
_cell.length_c   1.000
_cell.angle_alpha   90.00
_cell.angle_beta   90.00
_cell.angle_gamma   90.00
#
_symmetry.space_group_name_H-M   'P 1'
#
loop_
_entity.id
_entity.type
_entity.pdbx_description
1 polymer ?
#
loop_
_entity_poly.entity_id
_entity_poly.type
_entity_poly.pdbx_seq_one_letter_code
_entity_poly.pdbx_strand_id
1 'polypeptide(L)'
;MTASSAALRTPRQRGAALAGVAMAIGLALAGCQSGPYEPPRFPFAPGFKAAGRSVPVLLANSAWWERLGDPVLNRLVAHALRGNPSITAAQARIAQARAAFAATPRAVGLSPGAGLSLEGTDGSDPVASGTLDLGFSWLLDPYGARRAERQAAGGRITVAEAETDAARLALIRAMATAYVDLRFSQRRLALHEQEMRNRRQTLAMTRTLFAAEAATRLEITRSEARLAEIEAELPLRRAAITARQNEIAVLAGMAPGNVGLLGVDLDMRAGQPRPALSPEVGIPADLLRNRPDIRIAERRYYIALADLGQANAALYPRLSLIGTLSVTALRGGRSGAEYSFGPALQLPAIPGTAARATVDGSRARVTEAHAIWKSTVLGAILEVENALLDYQATSASAQASDTAVRLYAEALDLTRKVFAESNATLGDLIDAEQALANAEQTRADMRARRGQSFVDLNTRLGAGSAGTAPETPVALQQQSG
;
A
#
# COMPACT_ATOMS: atom_id res chain seq x y z
N MET A 1 -73.13 -24.46 -43.16
CA MET A 1 -73.48 -23.06 -42.91
C MET A 1 -73.29 -22.81 -41.41
N THR A 2 -72.17 -22.30 -40.98
CA THR A 2 -72.02 -21.56 -39.69
C THR A 2 -70.83 -20.60 -39.86
N ALA A 3 -71.15 -19.32 -39.97
CA ALA A 3 -70.16 -18.24 -40.11
C ALA A 3 -69.60 -17.90 -38.71
N SER A 4 -68.28 -17.98 -38.55
CA SER A 4 -67.57 -17.50 -37.34
C SER A 4 -67.32 -16.01 -37.52
N SER A 5 -68.01 -15.16 -36.73
CA SER A 5 -67.84 -13.72 -36.67
C SER A 5 -66.62 -13.37 -35.82
N ALA A 6 -65.53 -13.01 -36.50
CA ALA A 6 -64.37 -12.35 -35.81
C ALA A 6 -64.75 -10.91 -35.45
N ALA A 7 -64.97 -10.65 -34.16
CA ALA A 7 -65.25 -9.31 -33.63
C ALA A 7 -63.99 -8.40 -33.76
N LEU A 8 -64.04 -7.46 -34.69
CA LEU A 8 -63.05 -6.33 -34.83
C LEU A 8 -63.10 -5.44 -33.59
N ARG A 9 -62.10 -5.54 -32.70
CA ARG A 9 -61.93 -4.59 -31.56
C ARG A 9 -61.71 -3.17 -32.08
N THR A 10 -62.51 -2.25 -31.56
CA THR A 10 -62.51 -0.84 -31.94
C THR A 10 -61.16 -0.13 -31.58
N PRO A 11 -60.72 0.91 -32.32
CA PRO A 11 -59.42 1.56 -32.08
C PRO A 11 -59.26 2.16 -30.66
N ARG A 12 -60.36 2.49 -29.96
CA ARG A 12 -60.36 2.99 -28.56
C ARG A 12 -59.93 1.90 -27.54
N GLN A 13 -60.23 0.61 -27.80
CA GLN A 13 -59.83 -0.47 -26.88
C GLN A 13 -58.32 -0.83 -27.03
N ARG A 14 -57.72 -0.56 -28.22
CA ARG A 14 -56.25 -0.72 -28.44
C ARG A 14 -55.46 0.39 -27.75
N GLY A 15 -55.97 1.61 -27.68
CA GLY A 15 -55.34 2.74 -26.96
C GLY A 15 -55.32 2.53 -25.44
N ALA A 16 -56.42 2.04 -24.85
CA ALA A 16 -56.50 1.75 -23.44
C ALA A 16 -55.61 0.57 -23.00
N ALA A 17 -55.47 -0.45 -23.81
CA ALA A 17 -54.57 -1.55 -23.56
C ALA A 17 -53.09 -1.12 -23.61
N LEU A 18 -52.72 -0.28 -24.57
CA LEU A 18 -51.37 0.27 -24.69
C LEU A 18 -51.04 1.23 -23.55
N ALA A 19 -51.96 2.05 -23.13
CA ALA A 19 -51.81 2.93 -21.95
C ALA A 19 -51.66 2.13 -20.64
N GLY A 20 -52.43 1.07 -20.46
CA GLY A 20 -52.32 0.14 -19.31
C GLY A 20 -50.99 -0.60 -19.25
N VAL A 21 -50.47 -1.04 -20.40
CA VAL A 21 -49.14 -1.66 -20.51
C VAL A 21 -48.02 -0.64 -20.27
N ALA A 22 -48.14 0.57 -20.79
CA ALA A 22 -47.16 1.65 -20.54
C ALA A 22 -47.15 2.08 -19.06
N MET A 23 -48.30 2.11 -18.41
CA MET A 23 -48.42 2.45 -16.98
C MET A 23 -47.91 1.34 -16.07
N ALA A 24 -48.12 0.06 -16.42
CA ALA A 24 -47.57 -1.11 -15.73
C ALA A 24 -46.04 -1.17 -15.88
N ILE A 25 -45.50 -0.84 -17.06
CA ILE A 25 -44.06 -0.70 -17.31
C ILE A 25 -43.47 0.47 -16.50
N GLY A 26 -44.17 1.61 -16.42
CA GLY A 26 -43.76 2.78 -15.63
C GLY A 26 -43.70 2.51 -14.12
N LEU A 27 -44.66 1.75 -13.57
CA LEU A 27 -44.67 1.32 -12.17
C LEU A 27 -43.60 0.25 -11.86
N ALA A 28 -43.29 -0.64 -12.81
CA ALA A 28 -42.21 -1.63 -12.65
C ALA A 28 -40.81 -1.00 -12.71
N LEU A 29 -40.66 0.17 -13.34
CA LEU A 29 -39.40 0.93 -13.45
C LEU A 29 -39.07 1.74 -12.19
N ALA A 30 -40.06 1.96 -11.27
CA ALA A 30 -39.86 2.71 -10.02
C ALA A 30 -39.20 1.86 -8.89
N GLY A 31 -38.95 0.57 -9.13
CA GLY A 31 -38.46 -0.37 -8.14
C GLY A 31 -36.95 -0.42 -7.99
N CYS A 32 -36.48 -0.10 -6.80
CA CYS A 32 -35.14 -0.42 -6.25
C CYS A 32 -33.94 0.28 -6.90
N GLN A 33 -33.85 1.58 -6.80
CA GLN A 33 -32.55 2.22 -6.83
C GLN A 33 -31.80 1.87 -5.53
N SER A 34 -30.64 1.22 -5.62
CA SER A 34 -29.72 1.14 -4.50
C SER A 34 -29.40 2.57 -4.04
N GLY A 35 -29.62 2.86 -2.76
CA GLY A 35 -29.32 4.16 -2.16
C GLY A 35 -27.84 4.56 -2.37
N PRO A 36 -27.50 5.82 -2.10
CA PRO A 36 -26.10 6.26 -2.15
C PRO A 36 -25.25 5.40 -1.19
N TYR A 37 -24.00 5.14 -1.58
CA TYR A 37 -23.06 4.42 -0.73
C TYR A 37 -22.84 5.18 0.58
N GLU A 38 -23.06 4.53 1.70
CA GLU A 38 -22.68 5.02 3.02
C GLU A 38 -21.41 4.26 3.48
N PRO A 39 -20.33 4.98 3.84
CA PRO A 39 -19.15 4.36 4.41
C PRO A 39 -19.49 3.62 5.70
N PRO A 40 -18.87 2.47 5.96
CA PRO A 40 -19.10 1.72 7.18
C PRO A 40 -18.67 2.53 8.40
N ARG A 41 -19.46 2.50 9.46
CA ARG A 41 -19.20 3.25 10.71
C ARG A 41 -18.42 2.36 11.68
N PHE A 42 -17.45 2.97 12.37
CA PHE A 42 -16.69 2.33 13.44
C PHE A 42 -16.70 3.21 14.69
N PRO A 43 -16.98 2.66 15.88
CA PRO A 43 -16.96 3.43 17.13
C PRO A 43 -15.51 3.61 17.60
N PHE A 44 -14.90 4.77 17.32
CA PHE A 44 -13.55 5.10 17.75
C PHE A 44 -13.54 5.67 19.17
N ALA A 45 -12.48 5.36 19.92
CA ALA A 45 -12.13 6.08 21.13
C ALA A 45 -11.68 7.52 20.77
N PRO A 46 -11.83 8.49 21.70
CA PRO A 46 -11.47 9.89 21.43
C PRO A 46 -9.95 10.12 21.28
N GLY A 47 -9.13 9.18 21.67
CA GLY A 47 -7.67 9.24 21.56
C GLY A 47 -7.02 7.88 21.77
N PHE A 48 -5.75 7.77 21.44
CA PHE A 48 -4.94 6.60 21.77
C PHE A 48 -4.62 6.61 23.26
N LYS A 49 -4.73 5.45 23.91
CA LYS A 49 -4.48 5.32 25.36
C LYS A 49 -3.05 5.72 25.74
N ALA A 50 -2.08 5.32 24.91
CA ALA A 50 -0.67 5.61 25.13
C ALA A 50 -0.28 7.08 24.79
N ALA A 51 -1.05 7.80 24.00
CA ALA A 51 -0.70 9.16 23.57
C ALA A 51 -1.17 10.28 24.53
N GLY A 52 -2.10 10.00 25.42
CA GLY A 52 -2.74 11.03 26.22
C GLY A 52 -3.69 11.90 25.40
N ARG A 53 -3.61 13.24 25.58
CA ARG A 53 -4.47 14.18 24.81
C ARG A 53 -3.96 14.33 23.38
N SER A 54 -4.79 13.99 22.40
CA SER A 54 -4.48 14.09 20.96
C SER A 54 -5.50 14.97 20.26
N VAL A 55 -5.08 15.63 19.18
CA VAL A 55 -5.94 16.41 18.27
C VAL A 55 -5.97 15.76 16.90
N PRO A 56 -7.04 15.88 16.11
CA PRO A 56 -7.10 15.34 14.75
C PRO A 56 -5.97 15.89 13.88
N VAL A 57 -5.22 15.01 13.19
CA VAL A 57 -4.09 15.38 12.33
C VAL A 57 -4.10 14.56 11.04
N LEU A 58 -3.97 15.23 9.90
CA LEU A 58 -3.76 14.58 8.62
C LEU A 58 -2.26 14.37 8.37
N LEU A 59 -1.79 13.15 8.54
CA LEU A 59 -0.37 12.79 8.43
C LEU A 59 0.03 12.22 7.06
N ALA A 60 -0.92 11.91 6.18
CA ALA A 60 -0.66 11.27 4.89
C ALA A 60 0.37 12.01 4.03
N ASN A 61 0.37 13.35 4.05
CA ASN A 61 1.31 14.19 3.31
C ASN A 61 2.54 14.61 4.12
N SER A 62 2.73 14.11 5.35
CA SER A 62 3.83 14.57 6.20
C SER A 62 5.16 13.96 5.75
N ALA A 63 6.22 14.78 5.71
CA ALA A 63 7.59 14.35 5.49
C ALA A 63 8.27 14.01 6.83
N TRP A 64 7.70 13.08 7.59
CA TRP A 64 8.12 12.74 8.94
C TRP A 64 9.60 12.31 9.05
N TRP A 65 10.19 11.77 7.98
CA TRP A 65 11.61 11.37 7.94
C TRP A 65 12.56 12.56 8.09
N GLU A 66 12.14 13.77 7.73
CA GLU A 66 12.92 15.00 7.93
C GLU A 66 13.16 15.28 9.41
N ARG A 67 12.25 14.82 10.29
CA ARG A 67 12.38 14.94 11.75
C ARG A 67 13.47 14.04 12.36
N LEU A 68 14.09 13.17 11.57
CA LEU A 68 15.30 12.45 11.95
C LEU A 68 16.55 13.35 11.87
N GLY A 69 16.42 14.55 11.29
CA GLY A 69 17.43 15.61 11.31
C GLY A 69 18.64 15.33 10.41
N ASP A 70 18.49 14.48 9.38
CA ASP A 70 19.61 14.13 8.50
C ASP A 70 19.28 14.44 7.03
N PRO A 71 19.94 15.42 6.39
CA PRO A 71 19.69 15.81 5.01
C PRO A 71 20.09 14.75 4.00
N VAL A 72 20.95 13.79 4.36
CA VAL A 72 21.30 12.65 3.50
C VAL A 72 20.08 11.74 3.34
N LEU A 73 19.38 11.43 4.44
CA LEU A 73 18.15 10.64 4.40
C LEU A 73 17.10 11.31 3.50
N ASN A 74 16.92 12.63 3.62
CA ASN A 74 15.94 13.37 2.81
C ASN A 74 16.21 13.20 1.30
N ARG A 75 17.47 13.31 0.90
CA ARG A 75 17.88 13.09 -0.49
C ARG A 75 17.65 11.64 -0.94
N LEU A 76 17.98 10.67 -0.10
CA LEU A 76 17.79 9.24 -0.38
C LEU A 76 16.30 8.91 -0.59
N VAL A 77 15.41 9.38 0.28
CA VAL A 77 13.96 9.20 0.14
C VAL A 77 13.46 9.84 -1.15
N ALA A 78 13.91 11.06 -1.47
CA ALA A 78 13.53 11.74 -2.70
C ALA A 78 14.01 10.99 -3.96
N HIS A 79 15.20 10.40 -3.95
CA HIS A 79 15.69 9.54 -5.04
C HIS A 79 14.89 8.25 -5.15
N ALA A 80 14.64 7.56 -4.04
CA ALA A 80 13.87 6.31 -4.01
C ALA A 80 12.46 6.51 -4.60
N LEU A 81 11.76 7.57 -4.18
CA LEU A 81 10.39 7.85 -4.67
C LEU A 81 10.33 8.13 -6.17
N ARG A 82 11.41 8.61 -6.79
CA ARG A 82 11.47 8.87 -8.24
C ARG A 82 11.97 7.68 -9.04
N GLY A 83 12.89 6.89 -8.50
CA GLY A 83 13.65 5.89 -9.26
C GLY A 83 13.32 4.44 -8.93
N ASN A 84 12.56 4.16 -7.87
CA ASN A 84 12.31 2.76 -7.47
C ASN A 84 11.30 2.07 -8.39
N PRO A 85 11.66 0.92 -8.99
CA PRO A 85 10.78 0.18 -9.91
C PRO A 85 9.44 -0.26 -9.29
N SER A 86 9.35 -0.44 -7.96
CA SER A 86 8.08 -0.82 -7.31
C SER A 86 7.03 0.29 -7.40
N ILE A 87 7.44 1.55 -7.36
CA ILE A 87 6.55 2.71 -7.54
C ILE A 87 6.06 2.77 -8.99
N THR A 88 6.97 2.59 -9.95
CA THR A 88 6.59 2.52 -11.38
C THR A 88 5.60 1.38 -11.65
N ALA A 89 5.82 0.21 -11.07
CA ALA A 89 4.89 -0.92 -11.19
C ALA A 89 3.52 -0.61 -10.57
N ALA A 90 3.48 0.08 -9.42
CA ALA A 90 2.22 0.48 -8.79
C ALA A 90 1.47 1.51 -9.65
N GLN A 91 2.15 2.49 -10.23
CA GLN A 91 1.55 3.46 -11.17
C GLN A 91 1.00 2.78 -12.44
N ALA A 92 1.70 1.77 -12.96
CA ALA A 92 1.22 0.99 -14.09
C ALA A 92 -0.09 0.24 -13.77
N ARG A 93 -0.28 -0.24 -12.52
CA ARG A 93 -1.56 -0.84 -12.08
C ARG A 93 -2.71 0.17 -12.08
N ILE A 94 -2.48 1.43 -11.75
CA ILE A 94 -3.49 2.49 -11.89
C ILE A 94 -3.89 2.64 -13.36
N ALA A 95 -2.91 2.67 -14.28
CA ALA A 95 -3.19 2.76 -15.71
C ALA A 95 -3.99 1.54 -16.21
N GLN A 96 -3.67 0.33 -15.75
CA GLN A 96 -4.44 -0.88 -16.05
C GLN A 96 -5.89 -0.78 -15.54
N ALA A 97 -6.09 -0.33 -14.29
CA ALA A 97 -7.42 -0.17 -13.71
C ALA A 97 -8.26 0.88 -14.48
N ARG A 98 -7.63 1.99 -14.90
CA ARG A 98 -8.27 3.01 -15.74
C ARG A 98 -8.65 2.49 -17.14
N ALA A 99 -7.78 1.70 -17.76
CA ALA A 99 -8.09 1.03 -19.02
C ALA A 99 -9.25 0.04 -18.89
N ALA A 100 -9.26 -0.76 -17.81
CA ALA A 100 -10.37 -1.67 -17.49
C ALA A 100 -11.69 -0.90 -17.25
N PHE A 101 -11.66 0.23 -16.56
CA PHE A 101 -12.83 1.10 -16.42
C PHE A 101 -13.32 1.67 -17.76
N ALA A 102 -12.41 2.10 -18.63
CA ALA A 102 -12.76 2.60 -19.96
C ALA A 102 -13.37 1.51 -20.86
N ALA A 103 -12.98 0.26 -20.65
CA ALA A 103 -13.51 -0.91 -21.36
C ALA A 103 -14.90 -1.36 -20.83
N THR A 104 -15.42 -0.79 -19.73
CA THR A 104 -16.77 -1.14 -19.25
C THR A 104 -17.81 -0.80 -20.31
N PRO A 105 -18.84 -1.67 -20.52
CA PRO A 105 -19.85 -1.47 -21.56
C PRO A 105 -20.52 -0.11 -21.49
N ARG A 106 -20.58 0.58 -22.63
CA ARG A 106 -21.34 1.83 -22.77
C ARG A 106 -22.83 1.52 -22.94
N ALA A 107 -23.69 2.53 -22.66
CA ALA A 107 -25.13 2.38 -22.85
C ALA A 107 -25.46 2.11 -24.31
N VAL A 108 -24.78 2.81 -25.21
CA VAL A 108 -24.97 2.73 -26.65
C VAL A 108 -23.71 2.14 -27.27
N GLY A 109 -23.88 1.13 -28.09
CA GLY A 109 -22.83 0.50 -28.88
C GLY A 109 -23.15 0.54 -30.34
N LEU A 110 -22.12 0.76 -31.18
CA LEU A 110 -22.13 0.57 -32.61
C LEU A 110 -21.09 -0.48 -32.96
N SER A 111 -21.48 -1.49 -33.71
CA SER A 111 -20.63 -2.62 -34.09
C SER A 111 -20.60 -2.74 -35.60
N PRO A 112 -19.61 -2.15 -36.28
CA PRO A 112 -19.40 -2.39 -37.69
C PRO A 112 -18.82 -3.79 -37.90
N GLY A 113 -19.31 -4.49 -38.94
CA GLY A 113 -18.83 -5.79 -39.38
C GLY A 113 -18.66 -5.81 -40.88
N ALA A 114 -17.75 -6.60 -41.39
CA ALA A 114 -17.60 -6.91 -42.79
C ALA A 114 -17.30 -8.40 -42.94
N GLY A 115 -18.00 -9.06 -43.84
CA GLY A 115 -17.84 -10.49 -44.09
C GLY A 115 -17.69 -10.75 -45.59
N LEU A 116 -16.86 -11.72 -45.97
CA LEU A 116 -16.80 -12.31 -47.30
C LEU A 116 -17.06 -13.80 -47.12
N SER A 117 -18.05 -14.32 -47.86
CA SER A 117 -18.37 -15.76 -47.86
C SER A 117 -18.39 -16.28 -49.31
N LEU A 118 -17.98 -17.53 -49.45
CA LEU A 118 -18.08 -18.29 -50.69
C LEU A 118 -18.95 -19.51 -50.35
N GLU A 119 -20.15 -19.52 -50.91
CA GLU A 119 -21.10 -20.62 -50.72
C GLU A 119 -21.22 -21.43 -51.99
N GLY A 120 -20.97 -22.72 -51.90
CA GLY A 120 -21.13 -23.66 -53.01
C GLY A 120 -21.94 -24.87 -52.53
N THR A 121 -22.91 -25.31 -53.33
CA THR A 121 -23.63 -26.56 -53.10
C THR A 121 -23.18 -27.55 -54.20
N ASP A 122 -23.16 -28.84 -53.87
CA ASP A 122 -22.72 -29.87 -54.80
C ASP A 122 -23.54 -29.79 -56.11
N GLY A 123 -22.86 -29.55 -57.26
CA GLY A 123 -23.46 -29.38 -58.57
C GLY A 123 -23.82 -27.95 -58.98
N SER A 124 -23.46 -26.92 -58.21
CA SER A 124 -23.63 -25.50 -58.55
C SER A 124 -22.31 -24.71 -58.47
N ASP A 125 -22.16 -23.68 -59.30
CA ASP A 125 -21.00 -22.76 -59.19
C ASP A 125 -21.01 -22.02 -57.84
N PRO A 126 -19.86 -21.89 -57.16
CA PRO A 126 -19.80 -21.17 -55.92
C PRO A 126 -20.14 -19.69 -56.07
N VAL A 127 -21.03 -19.20 -55.23
CA VAL A 127 -21.44 -17.79 -55.18
C VAL A 127 -20.64 -17.05 -54.10
N ALA A 128 -19.90 -16.03 -54.54
CA ALA A 128 -19.22 -15.13 -53.64
C ALA A 128 -20.19 -14.04 -53.17
N SER A 129 -20.31 -13.87 -51.84
CA SER A 129 -21.07 -12.77 -51.26
C SER A 129 -20.18 -11.93 -50.32
N GLY A 130 -20.38 -10.62 -50.36
CA GLY A 130 -19.79 -9.66 -49.43
C GLY A 130 -20.89 -9.01 -48.59
N THR A 131 -20.71 -8.97 -47.26
CA THR A 131 -21.66 -8.31 -46.36
C THR A 131 -20.97 -7.17 -45.62
N LEU A 132 -21.65 -6.06 -45.46
CA LEU A 132 -21.29 -4.96 -44.55
C LEU A 132 -22.43 -4.81 -43.56
N ASP A 133 -22.11 -4.97 -42.29
CA ASP A 133 -23.07 -4.94 -41.21
C ASP A 133 -22.79 -3.77 -40.29
N LEU A 134 -23.80 -3.05 -39.85
CA LEU A 134 -23.75 -2.06 -38.79
C LEU A 134 -24.78 -2.42 -37.73
N GLY A 135 -24.29 -2.94 -36.60
CA GLY A 135 -25.11 -3.22 -35.42
C GLY A 135 -25.23 -1.97 -34.55
N PHE A 136 -26.43 -1.69 -34.08
CA PHE A 136 -26.74 -0.72 -33.06
C PHE A 136 -27.30 -1.44 -31.84
N SER A 137 -26.83 -1.09 -30.65
CA SER A 137 -27.40 -1.60 -29.41
C SER A 137 -27.46 -0.49 -28.36
N TRP A 138 -28.62 -0.31 -27.77
CA TRP A 138 -28.78 0.55 -26.59
C TRP A 138 -29.34 -0.28 -25.44
N LEU A 139 -28.51 -0.51 -24.45
CA LEU A 139 -28.88 -1.22 -23.24
C LEU A 139 -29.54 -0.24 -22.26
N LEU A 140 -30.83 -0.39 -22.05
CA LEU A 140 -31.58 0.29 -21.01
C LEU A 140 -31.26 -0.36 -19.67
N ASP A 141 -30.90 0.41 -18.64
CA ASP A 141 -30.45 -0.09 -17.34
C ASP A 141 -31.41 0.30 -16.20
N PRO A 142 -32.68 -0.14 -16.24
CA PRO A 142 -33.68 0.22 -15.23
C PRO A 142 -33.33 -0.32 -13.84
N TYR A 143 -32.60 -1.45 -13.77
CA TYR A 143 -32.23 -2.11 -12.51
C TYR A 143 -30.79 -1.85 -12.07
N GLY A 144 -30.03 -1.01 -12.79
CA GLY A 144 -28.73 -0.52 -12.39
C GLY A 144 -27.56 -1.50 -12.55
N ALA A 145 -27.70 -2.58 -13.33
CA ALA A 145 -26.64 -3.58 -13.55
C ALA A 145 -25.35 -2.94 -14.06
N ARG A 146 -25.46 -2.13 -15.12
CA ARG A 146 -24.34 -1.44 -15.74
C ARG A 146 -23.77 -0.33 -14.83
N ARG A 147 -24.66 0.37 -14.11
CA ARG A 147 -24.23 1.36 -13.10
C ARG A 147 -23.38 0.69 -12.02
N ALA A 148 -23.83 -0.45 -11.50
CA ALA A 148 -23.11 -1.24 -10.51
C ALA A 148 -21.76 -1.74 -11.04
N GLU A 149 -21.70 -2.23 -12.26
CA GLU A 149 -20.45 -2.66 -12.93
C GLU A 149 -19.44 -1.49 -13.04
N ARG A 150 -19.89 -0.31 -13.47
CA ARG A 150 -19.04 0.89 -13.53
C ARG A 150 -18.60 1.37 -12.14
N GLN A 151 -19.46 1.26 -11.13
CA GLN A 151 -19.11 1.57 -9.75
C GLN A 151 -18.02 0.62 -9.24
N ALA A 152 -18.16 -0.69 -9.48
CA ALA A 152 -17.12 -1.66 -9.13
C ALA A 152 -15.80 -1.37 -9.86
N ALA A 153 -15.84 -1.09 -11.15
CA ALA A 153 -14.65 -0.75 -11.93
C ALA A 153 -13.99 0.57 -11.45
N GLY A 154 -14.77 1.59 -11.13
CA GLY A 154 -14.29 2.83 -10.50
C GLY A 154 -13.67 2.59 -9.13
N GLY A 155 -14.29 1.72 -8.33
CA GLY A 155 -13.74 1.28 -7.04
C GLY A 155 -12.36 0.63 -7.18
N ARG A 156 -12.13 -0.16 -8.24
CA ARG A 156 -10.82 -0.79 -8.52
C ARG A 156 -9.73 0.23 -8.83
N ILE A 157 -10.06 1.38 -9.46
CA ILE A 157 -9.09 2.48 -9.65
C ILE A 157 -8.67 3.02 -8.30
N THR A 158 -9.61 3.31 -7.41
CA THR A 158 -9.31 3.84 -6.06
C THR A 158 -8.51 2.84 -5.21
N VAL A 159 -8.73 1.53 -5.38
CA VAL A 159 -7.89 0.48 -4.76
C VAL A 159 -6.46 0.57 -5.29
N ALA A 160 -6.26 0.66 -6.60
CA ALA A 160 -4.92 0.75 -7.21
C ALA A 160 -4.18 2.03 -6.78
N GLU A 161 -4.88 3.14 -6.60
CA GLU A 161 -4.33 4.39 -6.06
C GLU A 161 -3.89 4.21 -4.59
N ALA A 162 -4.73 3.60 -3.75
CA ALA A 162 -4.38 3.32 -2.37
C ALA A 162 -3.25 2.27 -2.22
N GLU A 163 -3.16 1.29 -3.14
CA GLU A 163 -2.04 0.34 -3.21
C GLU A 163 -0.73 1.04 -3.61
N THR A 164 -0.80 2.09 -4.43
CA THR A 164 0.37 2.94 -4.75
C THR A 164 0.82 3.73 -3.52
N ASP A 165 -0.11 4.27 -2.75
CA ASP A 165 0.18 4.94 -1.47
C ASP A 165 0.82 3.97 -0.47
N ALA A 166 0.33 2.72 -0.41
CA ALA A 166 0.92 1.67 0.42
C ALA A 166 2.36 1.32 -0.01
N ALA A 167 2.61 1.19 -1.31
CA ALA A 167 3.95 0.94 -1.84
C ALA A 167 4.91 2.10 -1.53
N ARG A 168 4.45 3.35 -1.64
CA ARG A 168 5.20 4.55 -1.25
C ARG A 168 5.57 4.51 0.24
N LEU A 169 4.60 4.26 1.10
CA LEU A 169 4.81 4.17 2.54
C LEU A 169 5.82 3.07 2.91
N ALA A 170 5.69 1.89 2.29
CA ALA A 170 6.60 0.77 2.48
C ALA A 170 8.04 1.11 2.04
N LEU A 171 8.20 1.81 0.91
CA LEU A 171 9.50 2.24 0.41
C LEU A 171 10.17 3.27 1.34
N ILE A 172 9.41 4.27 1.82
CA ILE A 172 9.91 5.27 2.77
C ILE A 172 10.36 4.58 4.06
N ARG A 173 9.53 3.66 4.59
CA ARG A 173 9.87 2.87 5.77
C ARG A 173 11.17 2.10 5.57
N ALA A 174 11.28 1.33 4.49
CA ALA A 174 12.46 0.52 4.19
C ALA A 174 13.72 1.38 4.09
N MET A 175 13.65 2.52 3.36
CA MET A 175 14.75 3.46 3.23
C MET A 175 15.18 4.06 4.57
N ALA A 176 14.22 4.52 5.38
CA ALA A 176 14.51 5.11 6.68
C ALA A 176 15.12 4.07 7.65
N THR A 177 14.60 2.83 7.66
CA THR A 177 15.13 1.73 8.46
C THR A 177 16.55 1.37 8.04
N ALA A 178 16.79 1.15 6.73
CA ALA A 178 18.13 0.82 6.20
C ALA A 178 19.14 1.94 6.53
N TYR A 179 18.71 3.20 6.49
CA TYR A 179 19.54 4.34 6.84
C TYR A 179 19.88 4.40 8.34
N VAL A 180 18.91 4.19 9.22
CA VAL A 180 19.15 4.10 10.67
C VAL A 180 20.13 2.98 10.98
N ASP A 181 19.98 1.82 10.34
CA ASP A 181 20.84 0.65 10.49
C ASP A 181 22.26 0.91 9.95
N LEU A 182 22.38 1.64 8.84
CA LEU A 182 23.68 2.07 8.32
C LEU A 182 24.42 2.93 9.35
N ARG A 183 23.78 3.97 9.86
CA ARG A 183 24.37 4.89 10.87
C ARG A 183 24.72 4.17 12.16
N PHE A 184 23.89 3.21 12.56
CA PHE A 184 24.18 2.33 13.68
C PHE A 184 25.42 1.47 13.42
N SER A 185 25.50 0.80 12.27
CA SER A 185 26.65 -0.03 11.90
C SER A 185 27.95 0.75 11.87
N GLN A 186 27.92 1.98 11.32
CA GLN A 186 29.06 2.91 11.32
C GLN A 186 29.46 3.30 12.75
N ARG A 187 28.49 3.58 13.63
CA ARG A 187 28.78 3.88 15.04
C ARG A 187 29.40 2.69 15.76
N ARG A 188 28.88 1.48 15.54
CA ARG A 188 29.46 0.23 16.11
C ARG A 188 30.88 0.00 15.61
N LEU A 189 31.16 0.22 14.34
CA LEU A 189 32.54 0.13 13.82
C LEU A 189 33.46 1.15 14.51
N ALA A 190 33.02 2.40 14.65
CA ALA A 190 33.83 3.44 15.31
C ALA A 190 34.12 3.10 16.80
N LEU A 191 33.14 2.54 17.52
CA LEU A 191 33.34 2.09 18.91
C LEU A 191 34.32 0.91 18.97
N HIS A 192 34.17 -0.03 18.05
CA HIS A 192 35.04 -1.19 17.97
C HIS A 192 36.50 -0.80 17.64
N GLU A 193 36.72 0.13 16.72
CA GLU A 193 38.03 0.68 16.41
C GLU A 193 38.63 1.45 17.62
N GLN A 194 37.78 2.12 18.40
CA GLN A 194 38.22 2.78 19.63
C GLN A 194 38.65 1.76 20.70
N GLU A 195 37.86 0.70 20.89
CA GLU A 195 38.19 -0.39 21.80
C GLU A 195 39.50 -1.08 21.39
N MET A 196 39.68 -1.35 20.09
CA MET A 196 40.91 -1.93 19.57
C MET A 196 42.12 -1.04 19.88
N ARG A 197 42.01 0.30 19.74
CA ARG A 197 43.10 1.22 20.12
C ARG A 197 43.41 1.15 21.61
N ASN A 198 42.39 1.13 22.46
CA ASN A 198 42.56 1.02 23.92
C ASN A 198 43.27 -0.29 24.27
N ARG A 199 42.85 -1.44 23.67
CA ARG A 199 43.49 -2.76 23.94
C ARG A 199 44.94 -2.81 23.48
N ARG A 200 45.28 -2.16 22.36
CA ARG A 200 46.68 -2.05 21.93
C ARG A 200 47.54 -1.24 22.91
N GLN A 201 46.98 -0.16 23.46
CA GLN A 201 47.66 0.64 24.51
C GLN A 201 47.86 -0.16 25.79
N THR A 202 46.81 -0.86 26.23
CA THR A 202 46.89 -1.75 27.44
C THR A 202 47.91 -2.87 27.22
N LEU A 203 47.97 -3.52 26.05
CA LEU A 203 48.98 -4.53 25.73
C LEU A 203 50.41 -3.96 25.78
N ALA A 204 50.60 -2.75 25.20
CA ALA A 204 51.91 -2.10 25.24
C ALA A 204 52.35 -1.80 26.69
N MET A 205 51.40 -1.31 27.53
CA MET A 205 51.68 -1.07 28.98
C MET A 205 51.97 -2.37 29.72
N THR A 206 51.23 -3.44 29.52
CA THR A 206 51.45 -4.77 30.11
C THR A 206 52.86 -5.32 29.77
N ARG A 207 53.28 -5.11 28.52
CA ARG A 207 54.66 -5.50 28.08
C ARG A 207 55.73 -4.69 28.78
N THR A 208 55.52 -3.38 29.01
CA THR A 208 56.45 -2.54 29.73
C THR A 208 56.54 -3.00 31.23
N LEU A 209 55.41 -3.26 31.87
CA LEU A 209 55.37 -3.78 33.24
C LEU A 209 56.03 -5.14 33.37
N PHE A 210 55.85 -6.04 32.36
CA PHE A 210 56.53 -7.31 32.36
C PHE A 210 58.05 -7.17 32.23
N ALA A 211 58.54 -6.24 31.42
CA ALA A 211 60.00 -5.95 31.30
C ALA A 211 60.57 -5.40 32.60
N ALA A 212 59.73 -4.75 33.42
CA ALA A 212 60.04 -4.26 34.77
C ALA A 212 59.78 -5.31 35.88
N GLU A 213 59.50 -6.58 35.52
CA GLU A 213 59.13 -7.66 36.43
C GLU A 213 57.86 -7.40 37.29
N ALA A 214 57.06 -6.43 36.89
CA ALA A 214 55.82 -6.00 37.55
C ALA A 214 54.54 -6.60 36.96
N ALA A 215 54.67 -7.45 35.93
CA ALA A 215 53.59 -8.21 35.33
C ALA A 215 54.00 -9.63 34.97
N THR A 216 53.03 -10.53 34.75
CA THR A 216 53.25 -11.94 34.45
C THR A 216 53.09 -12.22 32.95
N ARG A 217 53.70 -13.33 32.49
CA ARG A 217 53.49 -13.83 31.12
C ARG A 217 52.00 -14.13 30.82
N LEU A 218 51.24 -14.55 31.86
CA LEU A 218 49.82 -14.81 31.74
C LEU A 218 49.03 -13.52 31.38
N GLU A 219 49.38 -12.37 31.95
CA GLU A 219 48.75 -11.08 31.68
C GLU A 219 49.02 -10.63 30.24
N ILE A 220 50.24 -10.82 29.71
CA ILE A 220 50.54 -10.55 28.29
C ILE A 220 49.64 -11.41 27.40
N THR A 221 49.64 -12.74 27.62
CA THR A 221 48.87 -13.67 26.79
C THR A 221 47.38 -13.37 26.83
N ARG A 222 46.82 -13.02 28.00
CA ARG A 222 45.44 -12.58 28.12
C ARG A 222 45.15 -11.29 27.31
N SER A 223 46.06 -10.32 27.38
CA SER A 223 45.92 -9.05 26.64
C SER A 223 46.02 -9.25 25.12
N GLU A 224 46.90 -10.15 24.65
CA GLU A 224 47.04 -10.57 23.25
C GLU A 224 45.79 -11.28 22.77
N ALA A 225 45.22 -12.22 23.54
CA ALA A 225 43.98 -12.93 23.20
C ALA A 225 42.80 -11.97 23.05
N ARG A 226 42.61 -11.03 23.99
CA ARG A 226 41.55 -10.01 23.91
C ARG A 226 41.69 -9.09 22.70
N LEU A 227 42.93 -8.73 22.31
CA LEU A 227 43.15 -7.94 21.09
C LEU A 227 42.80 -8.74 19.84
N ALA A 228 43.22 -10.03 19.77
CA ALA A 228 42.90 -10.90 18.65
C ALA A 228 41.38 -11.11 18.47
N GLU A 229 40.64 -11.27 19.55
CA GLU A 229 39.15 -11.37 19.51
C GLU A 229 38.52 -10.12 18.86
N ILE A 230 38.95 -8.92 19.23
CA ILE A 230 38.46 -7.66 18.66
C ILE A 230 38.86 -7.55 17.20
N GLU A 231 40.09 -7.88 16.83
CA GLU A 231 40.56 -7.83 15.45
C GLU A 231 39.79 -8.81 14.54
N ALA A 232 39.39 -9.97 15.05
CA ALA A 232 38.61 -10.97 14.29
C ALA A 232 37.22 -10.47 13.90
N GLU A 233 36.59 -9.56 14.67
CA GLU A 233 35.27 -9.01 14.36
C GLU A 233 35.29 -7.87 13.31
N LEU A 234 36.43 -7.19 13.13
CA LEU A 234 36.53 -6.01 12.29
C LEU A 234 36.07 -6.23 10.83
N PRO A 235 36.44 -7.34 10.15
CA PRO A 235 35.96 -7.60 8.79
C PRO A 235 34.43 -7.74 8.72
N LEU A 236 33.82 -8.41 9.69
CA LEU A 236 32.38 -8.62 9.75
C LEU A 236 31.62 -7.29 9.90
N ARG A 237 32.14 -6.38 10.72
CA ARG A 237 31.53 -5.04 10.94
C ARG A 237 31.64 -4.18 9.69
N ARG A 238 32.74 -4.26 8.93
CA ARG A 238 32.90 -3.54 7.65
C ARG A 238 31.96 -4.12 6.59
N ALA A 239 31.85 -5.44 6.51
CA ALA A 239 30.91 -6.09 5.59
C ALA A 239 29.46 -5.70 5.86
N ALA A 240 29.05 -5.57 7.15
CA ALA A 240 27.72 -5.12 7.53
C ALA A 240 27.42 -3.70 6.99
N ILE A 241 28.37 -2.77 7.02
CA ILE A 241 28.20 -1.42 6.46
C ILE A 241 27.96 -1.48 4.96
N THR A 242 28.83 -2.24 4.24
CA THR A 242 28.68 -2.40 2.78
C THR A 242 27.34 -3.04 2.42
N ALA A 243 26.87 -4.02 3.20
CA ALA A 243 25.56 -4.64 2.99
C ALA A 243 24.41 -3.62 3.11
N ARG A 244 24.45 -2.71 4.11
CA ARG A 244 23.45 -1.63 4.24
C ARG A 244 23.54 -0.60 3.13
N GLN A 245 24.73 -0.26 2.65
CA GLN A 245 24.91 0.61 1.48
C GLN A 245 24.32 0.00 0.22
N ASN A 246 24.51 -1.30 -0.01
CA ASN A 246 23.92 -2.04 -1.11
C ASN A 246 22.39 -2.07 -1.03
N GLU A 247 21.82 -2.27 0.15
CA GLU A 247 20.38 -2.23 0.39
C GLU A 247 19.81 -0.84 0.04
N ILE A 248 20.46 0.23 0.50
CA ILE A 248 20.07 1.62 0.18
C ILE A 248 20.14 1.86 -1.33
N ALA A 249 21.17 1.38 -2.03
CA ALA A 249 21.27 1.50 -3.48
C ALA A 249 20.07 0.86 -4.19
N VAL A 250 19.71 -0.37 -3.82
CA VAL A 250 18.56 -1.08 -4.40
C VAL A 250 17.25 -0.34 -4.10
N LEU A 251 17.07 0.14 -2.88
CA LEU A 251 15.88 0.94 -2.53
C LEU A 251 15.83 2.27 -3.31
N ALA A 252 16.96 2.85 -3.67
CA ALA A 252 17.03 4.02 -4.56
C ALA A 252 16.84 3.68 -6.05
N GLY A 253 16.63 2.39 -6.40
CA GLY A 253 16.46 1.95 -7.77
C GLY A 253 17.78 1.73 -8.53
N MET A 254 18.88 1.55 -7.82
CA MET A 254 20.22 1.42 -8.40
C MET A 254 20.83 0.03 -8.11
N ALA A 255 21.80 -0.37 -8.94
CA ALA A 255 22.57 -1.58 -8.68
C ALA A 255 23.46 -1.38 -7.43
N PRO A 256 23.71 -2.47 -6.65
CA PRO A 256 24.68 -2.45 -5.57
C PRO A 256 26.04 -1.88 -6.02
N GLY A 257 26.70 -1.13 -5.14
CA GLY A 257 27.96 -0.46 -5.43
C GLY A 257 27.86 0.91 -6.11
N ASN A 258 26.70 1.31 -6.66
CA ASN A 258 26.54 2.57 -7.39
C ASN A 258 25.97 3.72 -6.54
N VAL A 259 26.02 3.61 -5.21
CA VAL A 259 25.48 4.63 -4.29
C VAL A 259 26.11 6.01 -4.50
N GLY A 260 27.39 6.07 -4.90
CA GLY A 260 28.07 7.34 -5.20
C GLY A 260 27.40 8.19 -6.29
N LEU A 261 26.67 7.55 -7.23
CA LEU A 261 25.92 8.26 -8.27
C LEU A 261 24.72 9.06 -7.71
N LEU A 262 24.32 8.81 -6.47
CA LEU A 262 23.27 9.59 -5.79
C LEU A 262 23.74 10.98 -5.34
N GLY A 263 25.04 11.29 -5.48
CA GLY A 263 25.62 12.55 -4.98
C GLY A 263 25.59 12.65 -3.45
N VAL A 264 25.51 11.52 -2.76
CA VAL A 264 25.55 11.41 -1.29
C VAL A 264 26.73 10.55 -0.88
N ASP A 265 27.51 11.04 0.07
CA ASP A 265 28.59 10.27 0.67
C ASP A 265 28.03 9.46 1.86
N LEU A 266 27.87 8.14 1.66
CA LEU A 266 27.44 7.22 2.71
C LEU A 266 28.61 6.70 3.55
N ASP A 267 29.86 6.94 3.15
CA ASP A 267 31.04 6.58 3.94
C ASP A 267 31.37 7.62 5.00
N MET A 268 30.91 8.86 4.80
CA MET A 268 31.07 9.93 5.78
C MET A 268 30.43 9.55 7.11
N ARG A 269 31.22 9.52 8.16
CA ARG A 269 30.78 9.22 9.53
C ARG A 269 29.90 10.37 10.04
N ALA A 270 28.60 10.17 10.04
CA ALA A 270 27.63 11.05 10.69
C ALA A 270 27.09 10.44 11.96
N GLY A 271 26.50 11.26 12.83
CA GLY A 271 25.85 10.79 14.04
C GLY A 271 24.63 9.93 13.73
N GLN A 272 24.22 9.10 14.70
CA GLN A 272 22.96 8.40 14.61
C GLN A 272 21.80 9.42 14.57
N PRO A 273 20.76 9.18 13.74
CA PRO A 273 19.58 10.04 13.66
C PRO A 273 18.93 10.22 15.06
N ARG A 274 18.47 11.45 15.32
CA ARG A 274 17.86 11.81 16.61
C ARG A 274 16.42 12.24 16.38
N PRO A 275 15.44 11.31 16.49
CA PRO A 275 14.04 11.66 16.30
C PRO A 275 13.56 12.66 17.35
N ALA A 276 12.55 13.46 17.02
CA ALA A 276 11.89 14.37 17.94
C ALA A 276 11.38 13.63 19.18
N LEU A 277 11.34 14.32 20.34
CA LEU A 277 10.88 13.71 21.59
C LEU A 277 9.38 13.42 21.59
N SER A 278 8.59 14.27 20.94
CA SER A 278 7.13 14.14 20.88
C SER A 278 6.66 13.99 19.42
N PRO A 279 6.34 12.76 18.98
CA PRO A 279 5.75 12.56 17.66
C PRO A 279 4.32 13.10 17.62
N GLU A 280 3.89 13.58 16.43
CA GLU A 280 2.48 13.85 16.18
C GLU A 280 1.74 12.54 15.96
N VAL A 281 0.67 12.29 16.71
CA VAL A 281 -0.01 11.00 16.73
C VAL A 281 -1.43 11.07 16.15
N GLY A 282 -2.12 12.19 16.31
CA GLY A 282 -3.52 12.30 15.90
C GLY A 282 -4.48 11.53 16.82
N ILE A 283 -5.66 11.23 16.31
CA ILE A 283 -6.69 10.41 16.97
C ILE A 283 -6.95 9.12 16.18
N PRO A 284 -7.53 8.05 16.80
CA PRO A 284 -7.78 6.78 16.10
C PRO A 284 -8.63 6.92 14.84
N ALA A 285 -9.57 7.86 14.78
CA ALA A 285 -10.39 8.10 13.60
C ALA A 285 -9.59 8.61 12.39
N ASP A 286 -8.43 9.26 12.61
CA ASP A 286 -7.56 9.74 11.52
C ASP A 286 -6.95 8.59 10.72
N LEU A 287 -6.86 7.38 11.29
CA LEU A 287 -6.35 6.20 10.60
C LEU A 287 -7.15 5.85 9.35
N LEU A 288 -8.48 6.11 9.35
CA LEU A 288 -9.33 5.90 8.18
C LEU A 288 -8.86 6.70 6.96
N ARG A 289 -8.27 7.87 7.20
CA ARG A 289 -7.83 8.81 6.16
C ARG A 289 -6.34 8.63 5.84
N ASN A 290 -5.53 8.35 6.85
CA ASN A 290 -4.07 8.30 6.72
C ASN A 290 -3.57 6.93 6.23
N ARG A 291 -4.23 5.82 6.62
CA ARG A 291 -3.75 4.46 6.34
C ARG A 291 -4.27 3.92 5.00
N PRO A 292 -3.37 3.60 4.06
CA PRO A 292 -3.77 3.04 2.77
C PRO A 292 -4.45 1.68 2.87
N ASP A 293 -4.04 0.80 3.80
CA ASP A 293 -4.62 -0.54 3.98
C ASP A 293 -6.09 -0.49 4.40
N ILE A 294 -6.47 0.46 5.27
CA ILE A 294 -7.86 0.68 5.67
C ILE A 294 -8.68 1.19 4.46
N ARG A 295 -8.12 2.12 3.69
CA ARG A 295 -8.74 2.65 2.47
C ARG A 295 -8.95 1.55 1.41
N ILE A 296 -7.98 0.65 1.24
CA ILE A 296 -8.11 -0.52 0.36
C ILE A 296 -9.25 -1.42 0.83
N ALA A 297 -9.31 -1.75 2.13
CA ALA A 297 -10.34 -2.62 2.67
C ALA A 297 -11.73 -2.01 2.54
N GLU A 298 -11.88 -0.70 2.81
CA GLU A 298 -13.14 0.04 2.62
C GLU A 298 -13.60 0.02 1.15
N ARG A 299 -12.67 0.25 0.21
CA ARG A 299 -13.00 0.24 -1.22
C ARG A 299 -13.33 -1.15 -1.74
N ARG A 300 -12.72 -2.19 -1.20
CA ARG A 300 -13.11 -3.59 -1.49
C ARG A 300 -14.51 -3.91 -0.98
N TYR A 301 -14.90 -3.40 0.19
CA TYR A 301 -16.28 -3.49 0.67
C TYR A 301 -17.25 -2.75 -0.27
N TYR A 302 -16.91 -1.55 -0.73
CA TYR A 302 -17.68 -0.82 -1.73
C TYR A 302 -17.86 -1.61 -3.04
N ILE A 303 -16.78 -2.24 -3.54
CA ILE A 303 -16.83 -3.07 -4.75
C ILE A 303 -17.77 -4.27 -4.52
N ALA A 304 -17.70 -4.94 -3.38
CA ALA A 304 -18.57 -6.06 -3.06
C ALA A 304 -20.06 -5.66 -3.03
N LEU A 305 -20.39 -4.46 -2.53
CA LEU A 305 -21.73 -3.90 -2.58
C LEU A 305 -22.20 -3.64 -4.03
N ALA A 306 -21.32 -3.11 -4.88
CA ALA A 306 -21.61 -2.91 -6.29
C ALA A 306 -21.82 -4.25 -7.01
N ASP A 307 -20.98 -5.26 -6.77
CA ASP A 307 -21.13 -6.60 -7.33
C ASP A 307 -22.43 -7.27 -6.87
N LEU A 308 -22.88 -7.05 -5.62
CA LEU A 308 -24.19 -7.48 -5.14
C LEU A 308 -25.33 -6.76 -5.88
N GLY A 309 -25.17 -5.44 -6.15
CA GLY A 309 -26.12 -4.68 -6.98
C GLY A 309 -26.25 -5.26 -8.39
N GLN A 310 -25.14 -5.63 -9.00
CA GLN A 310 -25.13 -6.29 -10.31
C GLN A 310 -25.81 -7.67 -10.27
N ALA A 311 -25.53 -8.48 -9.25
CA ALA A 311 -26.16 -9.78 -9.07
C ALA A 311 -27.68 -9.66 -8.85
N ASN A 312 -28.12 -8.70 -8.06
CA ASN A 312 -29.56 -8.42 -7.87
C ASN A 312 -30.23 -8.00 -9.19
N ALA A 313 -29.59 -7.14 -9.98
CA ALA A 313 -30.12 -6.72 -11.28
C ALA A 313 -30.27 -7.89 -12.27
N ALA A 314 -29.46 -8.93 -12.15
CA ALA A 314 -29.56 -10.12 -12.99
C ALA A 314 -30.81 -10.99 -12.69
N LEU A 315 -31.54 -10.74 -11.61
CA LEU A 315 -32.84 -11.39 -11.32
C LEU A 315 -33.98 -10.82 -12.18
N TYR A 316 -33.77 -9.68 -12.82
CA TYR A 316 -34.78 -8.95 -13.58
C TYR A 316 -34.55 -9.03 -15.09
N PRO A 317 -35.61 -8.86 -15.90
CA PRO A 317 -35.47 -8.81 -17.37
C PRO A 317 -34.54 -7.69 -17.84
N ARG A 318 -33.71 -8.00 -18.83
CA ARG A 318 -32.88 -6.98 -19.50
C ARG A 318 -33.63 -6.40 -20.70
N LEU A 319 -33.73 -5.10 -20.76
CA LEU A 319 -34.35 -4.37 -21.87
C LEU A 319 -33.28 -3.69 -22.69
N SER A 320 -33.27 -3.94 -23.99
CA SER A 320 -32.38 -3.29 -24.95
C SER A 320 -33.15 -2.86 -26.18
N LEU A 321 -32.64 -1.83 -26.87
CA LEU A 321 -33.07 -1.44 -28.18
C LEU A 321 -31.95 -1.85 -29.14
N ILE A 322 -32.27 -2.72 -30.05
CA ILE A 322 -31.30 -3.25 -31.04
C ILE A 322 -31.70 -2.86 -32.46
N GLY A 323 -30.72 -2.65 -33.30
CA GLY A 323 -30.90 -2.41 -34.70
C GLY A 323 -29.75 -2.98 -35.51
N THR A 324 -30.04 -3.45 -36.70
CA THR A 324 -29.04 -3.90 -37.67
C THR A 324 -29.30 -3.27 -39.01
N LEU A 325 -28.27 -2.87 -39.71
CA LEU A 325 -28.26 -2.50 -41.10
C LEU A 325 -27.22 -3.40 -41.77
N SER A 326 -27.68 -4.25 -42.69
CA SER A 326 -26.83 -5.16 -43.45
C SER A 326 -26.93 -4.86 -44.95
N VAL A 327 -25.82 -4.71 -45.61
CA VAL A 327 -25.75 -4.56 -47.05
C VAL A 327 -24.99 -5.75 -47.61
N THR A 328 -25.69 -6.54 -48.45
CA THR A 328 -25.11 -7.73 -49.05
C THR A 328 -24.93 -7.48 -50.55
N ALA A 329 -23.73 -7.75 -51.07
CA ALA A 329 -23.40 -7.75 -52.51
C ALA A 329 -23.06 -9.17 -52.95
N LEU A 330 -23.76 -9.67 -53.98
CA LEU A 330 -23.55 -10.99 -54.56
C LEU A 330 -22.83 -10.85 -55.90
N ARG A 331 -21.80 -11.66 -56.12
CA ARG A 331 -21.10 -11.68 -57.43
C ARG A 331 -22.02 -12.32 -58.48
N GLY A 332 -22.47 -11.51 -59.46
CA GLY A 332 -23.39 -11.95 -60.53
C GLY A 332 -24.88 -11.90 -60.11
N GLY A 333 -25.23 -11.34 -58.95
CA GLY A 333 -26.58 -11.20 -58.43
C GLY A 333 -26.95 -9.78 -58.01
N ARG A 334 -28.14 -9.63 -57.43
CA ARG A 334 -28.64 -8.33 -56.92
C ARG A 334 -28.00 -8.03 -55.54
N SER A 335 -27.49 -6.84 -55.36
CA SER A 335 -27.18 -6.31 -54.04
C SER A 335 -28.49 -5.94 -53.30
N GLY A 336 -28.54 -6.22 -51.99
CA GLY A 336 -29.69 -5.89 -51.15
C GLY A 336 -29.25 -5.20 -49.85
N ALA A 337 -30.12 -4.33 -49.35
CA ALA A 337 -29.96 -3.79 -47.99
C ALA A 337 -31.13 -4.26 -47.15
N GLU A 338 -30.79 -4.77 -45.98
CA GLU A 338 -31.76 -5.20 -44.95
C GLU A 338 -31.56 -4.39 -43.69
N TYR A 339 -32.62 -3.95 -43.06
CA TYR A 339 -32.55 -3.28 -41.76
C TYR A 339 -33.60 -3.83 -40.80
N SER A 340 -33.22 -3.88 -39.54
CA SER A 340 -34.13 -4.20 -38.41
C SER A 340 -33.90 -3.22 -37.28
N PHE A 341 -34.96 -2.87 -36.56
CA PHE A 341 -34.91 -2.02 -35.41
C PHE A 341 -36.07 -2.33 -34.46
N GLY A 342 -35.78 -2.55 -33.19
CA GLY A 342 -36.83 -2.85 -32.23
C GLY A 342 -36.35 -3.11 -30.80
N PRO A 343 -37.29 -3.11 -29.82
CA PRO A 343 -36.98 -3.47 -28.45
C PRO A 343 -36.75 -4.99 -28.37
N ALA A 344 -35.72 -5.38 -27.58
CA ALA A 344 -35.44 -6.75 -27.23
C ALA A 344 -35.52 -6.91 -25.69
N LEU A 345 -36.31 -7.87 -25.24
CA LEU A 345 -36.48 -8.24 -23.83
C LEU A 345 -35.86 -9.59 -23.57
N GLN A 346 -34.81 -9.64 -22.80
CA GLN A 346 -34.19 -10.88 -22.36
C GLN A 346 -34.66 -11.24 -20.95
N LEU A 347 -35.41 -12.33 -20.83
CA LEU A 347 -35.92 -12.83 -19.55
C LEU A 347 -34.82 -13.62 -18.82
N PRO A 348 -34.77 -13.57 -17.46
CA PRO A 348 -33.87 -14.41 -16.69
C PRO A 348 -34.25 -15.88 -16.86
N ALA A 349 -33.29 -16.79 -16.63
CA ALA A 349 -33.53 -18.23 -16.68
C ALA A 349 -34.58 -18.71 -15.64
N ILE A 350 -35.45 -19.64 -16.03
CA ILE A 350 -36.47 -20.21 -15.16
C ILE A 350 -36.20 -21.73 -15.01
N PRO A 351 -36.11 -22.27 -13.77
CA PRO A 351 -36.21 -21.60 -12.47
C PRO A 351 -34.95 -20.79 -12.13
N GLY A 352 -35.11 -19.60 -11.54
CA GLY A 352 -34.01 -18.65 -11.24
C GLY A 352 -33.12 -19.08 -10.07
N THR A 353 -32.90 -20.35 -9.83
CA THR A 353 -32.10 -20.90 -8.72
C THR A 353 -30.64 -20.49 -8.80
N ALA A 354 -30.00 -20.57 -9.97
CA ALA A 354 -28.63 -20.15 -10.18
C ALA A 354 -28.41 -18.63 -9.93
N ALA A 355 -29.34 -17.80 -10.41
CA ALA A 355 -29.29 -16.36 -10.19
C ALA A 355 -29.44 -16.00 -8.70
N ARG A 356 -30.36 -16.66 -7.98
CA ARG A 356 -30.54 -16.51 -6.53
C ARG A 356 -29.29 -16.94 -5.76
N ALA A 357 -28.71 -18.10 -6.09
CA ALA A 357 -27.46 -18.57 -5.50
C ALA A 357 -26.31 -17.58 -5.73
N THR A 358 -26.24 -16.92 -6.90
CA THR A 358 -25.28 -15.85 -7.19
C THR A 358 -25.49 -14.63 -6.28
N VAL A 359 -26.74 -14.24 -6.03
CA VAL A 359 -27.08 -13.15 -5.09
C VAL A 359 -26.67 -13.52 -3.68
N ASP A 360 -26.97 -14.72 -3.22
CA ASP A 360 -26.64 -15.19 -1.87
C ASP A 360 -25.10 -15.26 -1.69
N GLY A 361 -24.38 -15.75 -2.69
CA GLY A 361 -22.91 -15.72 -2.72
C GLY A 361 -22.35 -14.30 -2.70
N SER A 362 -22.95 -13.36 -3.44
CA SER A 362 -22.54 -11.95 -3.42
C SER A 362 -22.85 -11.27 -2.08
N ARG A 363 -23.96 -11.61 -1.43
CA ARG A 363 -24.29 -11.13 -0.08
C ARG A 363 -23.28 -11.63 0.96
N ALA A 364 -22.86 -12.89 0.85
CA ALA A 364 -21.82 -13.45 1.71
C ALA A 364 -20.47 -12.70 1.52
N ARG A 365 -20.09 -12.37 0.27
CA ARG A 365 -18.89 -11.56 -0.01
C ARG A 365 -18.97 -10.15 0.60
N VAL A 366 -20.13 -9.53 0.61
CA VAL A 366 -20.33 -8.23 1.29
C VAL A 366 -20.07 -8.36 2.80
N THR A 367 -20.61 -9.42 3.43
CA THR A 367 -20.39 -9.70 4.85
C THR A 367 -18.90 -9.95 5.14
N GLU A 368 -18.24 -10.74 4.30
CA GLU A 368 -16.81 -11.02 4.39
C GLU A 368 -15.99 -9.72 4.27
N ALA A 369 -16.23 -8.92 3.22
CA ALA A 369 -15.49 -7.67 2.99
C ALA A 369 -15.68 -6.67 4.15
N HIS A 370 -16.88 -6.58 4.73
CA HIS A 370 -17.14 -5.77 5.92
C HIS A 370 -16.37 -6.28 7.15
N ALA A 371 -16.33 -7.60 7.36
CA ALA A 371 -15.58 -8.20 8.47
C ALA A 371 -14.06 -7.96 8.31
N ILE A 372 -13.53 -8.09 7.10
CA ILE A 372 -12.12 -7.78 6.77
C ILE A 372 -11.81 -6.31 7.05
N TRP A 373 -12.67 -5.39 6.60
CA TRP A 373 -12.49 -3.96 6.89
C TRP A 373 -12.44 -3.70 8.41
N LYS A 374 -13.39 -4.24 9.17
CA LYS A 374 -13.42 -4.10 10.64
C LYS A 374 -12.16 -4.67 11.30
N SER A 375 -11.70 -5.85 10.87
CA SER A 375 -10.47 -6.47 11.35
C SER A 375 -9.24 -5.61 11.04
N THR A 376 -9.16 -5.03 9.83
CA THR A 376 -8.07 -4.12 9.44
C THR A 376 -8.03 -2.86 10.32
N VAL A 377 -9.19 -2.28 10.63
CA VAL A 377 -9.28 -1.11 11.54
C VAL A 377 -8.81 -1.47 12.95
N LEU A 378 -9.28 -2.59 13.49
CA LEU A 378 -8.85 -3.06 14.82
C LEU A 378 -7.37 -3.36 14.88
N GLY A 379 -6.82 -4.02 13.85
CA GLY A 379 -5.39 -4.29 13.71
C GLY A 379 -4.57 -2.99 13.65
N ALA A 380 -5.04 -2.01 12.92
CA ALA A 380 -4.37 -0.71 12.82
C ALA A 380 -4.30 0.04 14.16
N ILE A 381 -5.40 0.02 14.94
CA ILE A 381 -5.41 0.62 16.29
C ILE A 381 -4.40 -0.08 17.20
N LEU A 382 -4.41 -1.42 17.21
CA LEU A 382 -3.47 -2.23 17.98
C LEU A 382 -2.00 -1.91 17.61
N GLU A 383 -1.72 -1.84 16.31
CA GLU A 383 -0.37 -1.53 15.81
C GLU A 383 0.12 -0.14 16.26
N VAL A 384 -0.75 0.87 16.23
CA VAL A 384 -0.38 2.23 16.67
C VAL A 384 -0.19 2.29 18.17
N GLU A 385 -1.08 1.68 18.97
CA GLU A 385 -0.93 1.60 20.43
C GLU A 385 0.40 0.94 20.83
N ASN A 386 0.73 -0.19 20.21
CA ASN A 386 1.99 -0.89 20.48
C ASN A 386 3.21 -0.08 20.03
N ALA A 387 3.16 0.57 18.87
CA ALA A 387 4.25 1.40 18.37
C ALA A 387 4.49 2.64 19.26
N LEU A 388 3.43 3.21 19.83
CA LEU A 388 3.52 4.30 20.81
C LEU A 388 4.22 3.86 22.10
N LEU A 389 3.81 2.72 22.64
CA LEU A 389 4.43 2.14 23.84
C LEU A 389 5.91 1.83 23.59
N ASP A 390 6.25 1.23 22.44
CA ASP A 390 7.63 0.92 22.07
C ASP A 390 8.48 2.19 21.92
N TYR A 391 7.94 3.23 21.26
CA TYR A 391 8.65 4.51 21.12
C TYR A 391 8.90 5.19 22.47
N GLN A 392 7.95 5.15 23.39
CA GLN A 392 8.11 5.69 24.74
C GLN A 392 9.17 4.92 25.53
N ALA A 393 9.10 3.58 25.51
CA ALA A 393 10.04 2.71 26.19
C ALA A 393 11.47 2.88 25.66
N THR A 394 11.65 2.87 24.33
CA THR A 394 12.97 3.04 23.70
C THR A 394 13.52 4.45 23.91
N SER A 395 12.68 5.47 23.98
CA SER A 395 13.09 6.84 24.30
C SER A 395 13.60 6.97 25.73
N ALA A 396 12.88 6.38 26.70
CA ALA A 396 13.31 6.34 28.10
C ALA A 396 14.62 5.56 28.27
N SER A 397 14.75 4.39 27.61
CA SER A 397 15.96 3.58 27.64
C SER A 397 17.17 4.30 27.02
N ALA A 398 16.96 5.05 25.92
CA ALA A 398 18.02 5.84 25.33
C ALA A 398 18.52 6.95 26.27
N GLN A 399 17.62 7.63 26.98
CA GLN A 399 18.00 8.64 28.00
C GLN A 399 18.76 8.03 29.19
N ALA A 400 18.30 6.87 29.66
CA ALA A 400 18.98 6.16 30.76
C ALA A 400 20.39 5.70 30.35
N SER A 401 20.55 5.22 29.08
CA SER A 401 21.85 4.82 28.53
C SER A 401 22.82 5.98 28.37
N ASP A 402 22.33 7.19 28.03
CA ASP A 402 23.17 8.39 28.01
C ASP A 402 23.71 8.75 29.42
N THR A 403 22.88 8.56 30.44
CA THR A 403 23.30 8.76 31.86
C THR A 403 24.33 7.71 32.27
N ALA A 404 24.11 6.43 31.91
CA ALA A 404 25.04 5.35 32.25
C ALA A 404 26.43 5.60 31.63
N VAL A 405 26.51 6.00 30.35
CA VAL A 405 27.80 6.32 29.73
C VAL A 405 28.52 7.45 30.44
N ARG A 406 27.82 8.49 30.88
CA ARG A 406 28.41 9.60 31.58
C ARG A 406 29.03 9.13 32.92
N LEU A 407 28.30 8.30 33.69
CA LEU A 407 28.78 7.78 34.98
C LEU A 407 29.95 6.80 34.83
N TYR A 408 29.92 5.91 33.83
CA TYR A 408 31.06 5.01 33.56
C TYR A 408 32.29 5.75 33.01
N ALA A 409 32.12 6.84 32.27
CA ALA A 409 33.23 7.68 31.85
C ALA A 409 33.89 8.39 33.04
N GLU A 410 33.09 8.87 34.00
CA GLU A 410 33.59 9.44 35.26
C GLU A 410 34.31 8.38 36.12
N ALA A 411 33.73 7.19 36.24
CA ALA A 411 34.35 6.07 36.95
C ALA A 411 35.71 5.70 36.36
N LEU A 412 35.81 5.61 35.03
CA LEU A 412 37.08 5.36 34.34
C LEU A 412 38.12 6.45 34.60
N ASP A 413 37.73 7.74 34.58
CA ASP A 413 38.63 8.85 34.87
C ASP A 413 39.19 8.76 36.32
N LEU A 414 38.32 8.46 37.28
CA LEU A 414 38.71 8.24 38.67
C LEU A 414 39.65 7.02 38.80
N THR A 415 39.32 5.90 38.18
CA THR A 415 40.18 4.68 38.21
C THR A 415 41.55 4.98 37.64
N ARG A 416 41.64 5.74 36.54
CA ARG A 416 42.94 6.16 35.93
C ARG A 416 43.79 6.98 36.89
N LYS A 417 43.18 7.88 37.67
CA LYS A 417 43.88 8.69 38.66
C LYS A 417 44.42 7.80 39.81
N VAL A 418 43.57 6.93 40.37
CA VAL A 418 43.97 6.00 41.45
C VAL A 418 45.06 5.02 40.96
N PHE A 419 44.97 4.54 39.72
CA PHE A 419 46.00 3.69 39.10
C PHE A 419 47.37 4.43 38.97
N ALA A 420 47.35 5.70 38.57
CA ALA A 420 48.55 6.53 38.44
C ALA A 420 49.24 6.74 39.81
N GLU A 421 48.45 6.73 40.88
CA GLU A 421 48.92 6.82 42.29
C GLU A 421 49.36 5.47 42.88
N SER A 422 49.37 4.40 42.06
CA SER A 422 49.68 3.00 42.45
C SER A 422 48.72 2.39 43.48
N ASN A 423 47.51 2.93 43.60
CA ASN A 423 46.46 2.46 44.56
C ASN A 423 45.36 1.62 43.85
N ALA A 424 45.46 1.34 42.55
CA ALA A 424 44.59 0.43 41.82
C ALA A 424 45.45 -0.55 40.99
N THR A 425 44.89 -1.68 40.62
CA THR A 425 45.54 -2.69 39.78
C THR A 425 45.31 -2.44 38.31
N LEU A 426 46.15 -3.02 37.46
CA LEU A 426 45.90 -3.05 36.01
C LEU A 426 44.55 -3.72 35.65
N GLY A 427 44.14 -4.70 36.48
CA GLY A 427 42.83 -5.36 36.33
C GLY A 427 41.68 -4.37 36.51
N ASP A 428 41.72 -3.55 37.54
CA ASP A 428 40.70 -2.54 37.82
C ASP A 428 40.55 -1.53 36.67
N LEU A 429 41.68 -1.12 36.07
CA LEU A 429 41.69 -0.23 34.91
C LEU A 429 41.05 -0.90 33.68
N ILE A 430 41.41 -2.14 33.39
CA ILE A 430 40.85 -2.92 32.28
C ILE A 430 39.34 -3.11 32.44
N ASP A 431 38.88 -3.40 33.67
CA ASP A 431 37.45 -3.60 33.98
C ASP A 431 36.65 -2.29 33.80
N ALA A 432 37.20 -1.16 34.27
CA ALA A 432 36.57 0.15 34.06
C ALA A 432 36.50 0.54 32.56
N GLU A 433 37.54 0.27 31.78
CA GLU A 433 37.53 0.48 30.32
C GLU A 433 36.48 -0.40 29.62
N GLN A 434 36.36 -1.67 30.02
CA GLN A 434 35.36 -2.58 29.50
C GLN A 434 33.94 -2.14 29.85
N ALA A 435 33.70 -1.70 31.08
CA ALA A 435 32.41 -1.21 31.53
C ALA A 435 31.95 0.00 30.69
N LEU A 436 32.85 0.95 30.44
CA LEU A 436 32.56 2.11 29.60
C LEU A 436 32.28 1.68 28.16
N ALA A 437 33.11 0.77 27.59
CA ALA A 437 32.90 0.28 26.21
C ALA A 437 31.51 -0.39 26.07
N ASN A 438 31.13 -1.24 27.00
CA ASN A 438 29.83 -1.89 27.06
C ASN A 438 28.67 -0.87 27.16
N ALA A 439 28.82 0.16 27.99
CA ALA A 439 27.83 1.22 28.14
C ALA A 439 27.69 2.04 26.83
N GLU A 440 28.79 2.35 26.15
CA GLU A 440 28.76 3.04 24.85
C GLU A 440 28.11 2.21 23.75
N GLN A 441 28.34 0.90 23.73
CA GLN A 441 27.65 -0.01 22.80
C GLN A 441 26.16 -0.04 23.11
N THR A 442 25.76 -0.20 24.38
CA THR A 442 24.35 -0.18 24.79
C THR A 442 23.67 1.14 24.41
N ARG A 443 24.35 2.28 24.59
CA ARG A 443 23.84 3.59 24.16
C ARG A 443 23.62 3.63 22.64
N ALA A 444 24.55 3.12 21.85
CA ALA A 444 24.43 3.08 20.41
C ALA A 444 23.23 2.21 19.98
N ASP A 445 23.03 1.06 20.63
CA ASP A 445 21.90 0.15 20.42
C ASP A 445 20.55 0.82 20.76
N MET A 446 20.46 1.47 21.92
CA MET A 446 19.23 2.13 22.36
C MET A 446 18.85 3.31 21.44
N ARG A 447 19.84 4.08 20.97
CA ARG A 447 19.61 5.15 19.99
C ARG A 447 19.14 4.62 18.64
N ALA A 448 19.69 3.51 18.16
CA ALA A 448 19.23 2.85 16.94
C ALA A 448 17.78 2.35 17.09
N ARG A 449 17.47 1.64 18.19
CA ARG A 449 16.11 1.16 18.49
C ARG A 449 15.12 2.31 18.57
N ARG A 450 15.47 3.43 19.21
CA ARG A 450 14.62 4.63 19.22
C ARG A 450 14.39 5.21 17.83
N GLY A 451 15.41 5.20 16.96
CA GLY A 451 15.25 5.61 15.56
C GLY A 451 14.31 4.69 14.79
N GLN A 452 14.44 3.37 14.96
CA GLN A 452 13.59 2.36 14.34
C GLN A 452 12.14 2.45 14.85
N SER A 453 11.91 2.58 16.15
CA SER A 453 10.56 2.73 16.70
C SER A 453 9.88 4.02 16.28
N PHE A 454 10.64 5.11 16.04
CA PHE A 454 10.11 6.33 15.44
C PHE A 454 9.65 6.10 13.98
N VAL A 455 10.46 5.41 13.17
CA VAL A 455 10.11 5.02 11.79
C VAL A 455 8.85 4.16 11.78
N ASP A 456 8.79 3.18 12.68
CA ASP A 456 7.67 2.25 12.79
C ASP A 456 6.38 2.96 13.18
N LEU A 457 6.42 3.82 14.21
CA LEU A 457 5.28 4.61 14.66
C LEU A 457 4.70 5.47 13.53
N ASN A 458 5.53 6.26 12.81
CA ASN A 458 5.05 7.09 11.72
C ASN A 458 4.47 6.26 10.57
N THR A 459 5.06 5.09 10.29
CA THR A 459 4.52 4.16 9.28
C THR A 459 3.16 3.61 9.70
N ARG A 460 3.00 3.20 10.98
CA ARG A 460 1.72 2.67 11.52
C ARG A 460 0.62 3.74 11.55
N LEU A 461 0.98 4.99 11.70
CA LEU A 461 0.06 6.13 11.57
C LEU A 461 -0.33 6.41 10.10
N GLY A 462 0.32 5.80 9.11
CA GLY A 462 0.11 6.08 7.69
C GLY A 462 0.72 7.41 7.25
N ALA A 463 1.64 7.97 8.05
CA ALA A 463 2.29 9.22 7.75
C ALA A 463 3.15 9.12 6.48
N GLY A 464 3.10 10.11 5.59
CA GLY A 464 3.87 10.15 4.35
C GLY A 464 3.36 9.24 3.24
N SER A 465 2.16 8.64 3.38
CA SER A 465 1.55 7.83 2.32
C SER A 465 1.22 8.65 1.06
N ALA A 466 1.14 9.99 1.17
CA ALA A 466 0.69 10.91 0.13
C ALA A 466 -0.71 10.57 -0.43
N GLY A 467 -1.55 10.00 0.44
CA GLY A 467 -2.94 9.78 0.09
C GLY A 467 -3.54 11.08 -0.41
N THR A 468 -3.95 11.13 -1.66
CA THR A 468 -4.86 12.18 -2.11
C THR A 468 -6.00 12.21 -1.11
N ALA A 469 -6.30 13.38 -0.56
CA ALA A 469 -7.52 13.54 0.24
C ALA A 469 -8.64 12.84 -0.54
N PRO A 470 -9.50 12.02 0.10
CA PRO A 470 -10.61 11.45 -0.62
C PRO A 470 -11.30 12.63 -1.29
N GLU A 471 -11.32 12.63 -2.62
CA GLU A 471 -12.18 13.54 -3.36
C GLU A 471 -13.54 13.36 -2.73
N THR A 472 -14.08 14.42 -2.17
CA THR A 472 -15.50 14.52 -1.80
C THR A 472 -16.26 13.86 -2.93
N PRO A 473 -17.16 12.87 -2.68
CA PRO A 473 -17.82 12.16 -3.76
C PRO A 473 -18.27 13.21 -4.77
N VAL A 474 -17.75 13.12 -5.98
CA VAL A 474 -18.11 14.00 -7.08
C VAL A 474 -19.63 13.86 -7.18
N ALA A 475 -20.33 14.83 -6.64
CA ALA A 475 -21.73 15.02 -6.93
C ALA A 475 -21.78 15.06 -8.46
N LEU A 476 -22.35 14.00 -9.05
CA LEU A 476 -22.62 13.94 -10.47
C LEU A 476 -23.36 15.24 -10.80
N GLN A 477 -22.64 16.22 -11.33
CA GLN A 477 -23.25 17.37 -11.97
C GLN A 477 -24.18 16.77 -13.01
N GLN A 478 -25.47 16.83 -12.72
CA GLN A 478 -26.52 16.67 -13.68
C GLN A 478 -26.25 17.71 -14.77
N GLN A 479 -25.61 17.27 -15.85
CA GLN A 479 -25.69 18.00 -17.10
C GLN A 479 -27.12 17.78 -17.62
N SER A 480 -27.96 18.72 -17.24
CA SER A 480 -29.17 19.07 -17.96
C SER A 480 -28.74 19.65 -19.31
N GLY A 481 -29.05 18.95 -20.39
CA GLY A 481 -28.85 19.32 -21.78
C GLY A 481 -29.40 18.22 -22.66
#